data_d364a15d8084539625d661d8da3a78f5
#
_entry.id   d364a15d8084539625d661d8da3a78f5
#
_cell.length_a   1.000
_cell.length_b   1.000
_cell.length_c   1.000
_cell.angle_alpha   90.00
_cell.angle_beta   90.00
_cell.angle_gamma   90.00
#
_symmetry.space_group_name_H-M   'P 1'
#
loop_
_entity.id
_entity.type
_entity.pdbx_description
1 polymer ?
#
loop_
_entity_poly.entity_id
_entity_poly.type
_entity_poly.pdbx_seq_one_letter_code
_entity_poly.pdbx_strand_id
1 'polypeptide(L)'
;MISHIKIFNDPVYGFVKVPNGIILELIDHPYFQRLSRIKQVGTVSYVYPGATHTRMHHAIGALHLMMQALDILKSKGVAITDEEVEAACIAILLHDIGHGPYSHALEGLIINAHHESITEVYLDALNKEFAGKLSLAIKIFKNEYHKPFLFQLVSGQLDMDRLDYLNRDSFYTGVSEGIVGYDRIIKMLDVRENDLVVEEKGIYSIENFLISRRIMYWQVYLHKTTLSAELMMIHFLKRLKSLCQEGKISADNNLLFFLKNNFSIDDLKNDSALLKRFSLLDDYDVIYQIKMMLDASDRVLREHADGLLNRKLFKLKYRNNEMESDYITDIRQRILRNYGEELFPYFFFTGTEKNVAYDEQKEIKILNKAGEIISISEIEELDIKSKIITKFYSCFPKNML
;
A
#
# COMPACT_ATOMS: atom_id res chain seq x y z
N MET A 1 29.14 -27.07 3.69
CA MET A 1 28.25 -26.83 2.55
C MET A 1 28.28 -25.34 2.29
N ILE A 2 28.64 -24.88 1.08
CA ILE A 2 28.55 -23.46 0.70
C ILE A 2 27.06 -23.13 0.67
N SER A 3 26.58 -22.34 1.63
CA SER A 3 25.23 -21.80 1.62
C SER A 3 25.12 -20.92 0.36
N HIS A 4 24.41 -21.40 -0.67
CA HIS A 4 24.13 -20.60 -1.85
C HIS A 4 23.18 -19.47 -1.44
N ILE A 5 23.67 -18.25 -1.41
CA ILE A 5 22.88 -17.04 -1.15
C ILE A 5 22.36 -16.53 -2.51
N LYS A 6 21.05 -16.29 -2.64
CA LYS A 6 20.50 -15.59 -3.80
C LYS A 6 20.72 -14.10 -3.63
N ILE A 7 21.13 -13.44 -4.70
CA ILE A 7 21.36 -11.98 -4.73
C ILE A 7 20.35 -11.35 -5.68
N PHE A 8 19.63 -10.36 -5.19
CA PHE A 8 18.77 -9.48 -6.00
C PHE A 8 19.44 -8.11 -6.13
N ASN A 9 19.49 -7.58 -7.34
CA ASN A 9 19.89 -6.19 -7.58
C ASN A 9 18.72 -5.28 -7.32
N ASP A 10 18.83 -4.46 -6.28
CA ASP A 10 17.80 -3.48 -5.93
C ASP A 10 18.34 -2.06 -6.17
N PRO A 11 17.60 -1.19 -6.87
CA PRO A 11 18.10 0.15 -7.20
C PRO A 11 18.23 1.09 -5.99
N VAL A 12 17.56 0.78 -4.87
CA VAL A 12 17.61 1.57 -3.63
C VAL A 12 18.72 1.07 -2.70
N TYR A 13 18.85 -0.25 -2.55
CA TYR A 13 19.76 -0.86 -1.56
C TYR A 13 20.97 -1.57 -2.18
N GLY A 14 21.07 -1.63 -3.51
CA GLY A 14 22.15 -2.36 -4.17
C GLY A 14 21.93 -3.87 -4.13
N PHE A 15 22.86 -4.62 -3.56
CA PHE A 15 22.78 -6.07 -3.50
C PHE A 15 22.04 -6.57 -2.27
N VAL A 16 20.79 -6.98 -2.45
CA VAL A 16 20.00 -7.64 -1.44
C VAL A 16 20.32 -9.14 -1.41
N LYS A 17 20.84 -9.62 -0.30
CA LYS A 17 21.17 -11.03 -0.10
C LYS A 17 20.01 -11.73 0.59
N VAL A 18 19.46 -12.74 -0.06
CA VAL A 18 18.35 -13.54 0.48
C VAL A 18 18.87 -14.92 0.83
N PRO A 19 18.67 -15.40 2.06
CA PRO A 19 19.07 -16.74 2.47
C PRO A 19 18.28 -17.80 1.67
N ASN A 20 18.97 -18.91 1.36
CA ASN A 20 18.29 -20.08 0.79
C ASN A 20 17.32 -20.69 1.80
N GLY A 21 16.41 -21.52 1.33
CA GLY A 21 15.41 -22.19 2.14
C GLY A 21 14.03 -21.58 1.92
N ILE A 22 13.19 -21.62 2.93
CA ILE A 22 11.77 -21.28 2.81
C ILE A 22 11.51 -19.85 2.30
N ILE A 23 12.36 -18.88 2.65
CA ILE A 23 12.22 -17.50 2.18
C ILE A 23 12.37 -17.43 0.66
N LEU A 24 13.35 -18.11 0.09
CA LEU A 24 13.54 -18.15 -1.36
C LEU A 24 12.42 -18.94 -2.06
N GLU A 25 11.99 -20.06 -1.47
CA GLU A 25 10.85 -20.84 -1.98
C GLU A 25 9.57 -20.00 -2.02
N LEU A 26 9.33 -19.17 -1.00
CA LEU A 26 8.20 -18.24 -0.96
C LEU A 26 8.32 -17.12 -2.00
N ILE A 27 9.53 -16.59 -2.23
CA ILE A 27 9.75 -15.60 -3.30
C ILE A 27 9.46 -16.21 -4.67
N ASP A 28 9.87 -17.46 -4.92
CA ASP A 28 9.61 -18.15 -6.19
C ASP A 28 8.16 -18.66 -6.33
N HIS A 29 7.37 -18.61 -5.26
CA HIS A 29 5.98 -19.08 -5.27
C HIS A 29 5.08 -18.20 -6.14
N PRO A 30 4.15 -18.78 -6.95
CA PRO A 30 3.27 -18.02 -7.86
C PRO A 30 2.46 -16.90 -7.17
N TYR A 31 2.02 -17.10 -5.93
CA TYR A 31 1.29 -16.08 -5.16
C TYR A 31 2.16 -14.83 -4.88
N PHE A 32 3.45 -15.02 -4.61
CA PHE A 32 4.37 -13.91 -4.43
C PHE A 32 4.80 -13.29 -5.77
N GLN A 33 5.07 -14.12 -6.79
CA GLN A 33 5.49 -13.67 -8.12
C GLN A 33 4.46 -12.73 -8.77
N ARG A 34 3.18 -12.83 -8.41
CA ARG A 34 2.12 -11.91 -8.83
C ARG A 34 2.46 -10.45 -8.48
N LEU A 35 3.12 -10.20 -7.34
CA LEU A 35 3.49 -8.86 -6.88
C LEU A 35 4.41 -8.12 -7.86
N SER A 36 5.12 -8.84 -8.74
CA SER A 36 5.93 -8.25 -9.82
C SER A 36 5.09 -7.54 -10.90
N ARG A 37 3.78 -7.78 -10.93
CA ARG A 37 2.83 -7.23 -11.90
C ARG A 37 1.83 -6.25 -11.27
N ILE A 38 1.99 -5.93 -9.99
CA ILE A 38 1.18 -4.97 -9.25
C ILE A 38 2.07 -3.79 -8.85
N LYS A 39 1.76 -2.59 -9.31
CA LYS A 39 2.49 -1.37 -8.96
C LYS A 39 2.33 -1.04 -7.48
N GLN A 40 3.43 -0.61 -6.85
CA GLN A 40 3.41 -0.18 -5.45
C GLN A 40 2.49 1.02 -5.23
N VAL A 41 2.60 2.02 -6.09
CA VAL A 41 1.92 3.31 -5.92
C VAL A 41 0.85 3.57 -7.00
N GLY A 42 0.30 2.54 -7.61
CA GLY A 42 -0.87 2.58 -8.50
C GLY A 42 -0.80 3.66 -9.59
N THR A 43 -1.66 4.69 -9.48
CA THR A 43 -1.83 5.76 -10.46
C THR A 43 -0.81 6.90 -10.36
N VAL A 44 0.14 6.85 -9.43
CA VAL A 44 1.19 7.87 -9.22
C VAL A 44 2.01 8.12 -10.49
N SER A 45 2.19 7.11 -11.33
CA SER A 45 2.91 7.23 -12.61
C SER A 45 2.28 8.23 -13.61
N TYR A 46 1.03 8.64 -13.42
CA TYR A 46 0.44 9.75 -14.19
C TYR A 46 1.07 11.11 -13.89
N VAL A 47 1.73 11.26 -12.75
CA VAL A 47 2.43 12.48 -12.33
C VAL A 47 3.94 12.27 -12.39
N TYR A 48 4.41 11.16 -11.86
CA TYR A 48 5.81 10.78 -11.74
C TYR A 48 6.09 9.57 -12.63
N PRO A 49 6.51 9.75 -13.89
CA PRO A 49 6.64 8.65 -14.85
C PRO A 49 7.61 7.54 -14.42
N GLY A 50 8.57 7.86 -13.55
CA GLY A 50 9.51 6.90 -12.96
C GLY A 50 8.90 5.98 -11.91
N ALA A 51 7.70 6.32 -11.38
CA ALA A 51 7.02 5.54 -10.34
C ALA A 51 6.34 4.29 -10.93
N THR A 52 7.15 3.34 -11.38
CA THR A 52 6.71 2.08 -12.02
C THR A 52 7.13 0.84 -11.25
N HIS A 53 7.78 1.00 -10.11
CA HIS A 53 8.18 -0.11 -9.23
C HIS A 53 6.95 -0.86 -8.70
N THR A 54 7.18 -2.12 -8.40
CA THR A 54 6.13 -3.06 -8.03
C THR A 54 6.19 -3.42 -6.56
N ARG A 55 5.12 -4.04 -6.05
CA ARG A 55 5.07 -4.57 -4.69
C ARG A 55 6.14 -5.62 -4.41
N MET A 56 6.59 -6.35 -5.43
CA MET A 56 7.71 -7.27 -5.29
C MET A 56 9.01 -6.54 -4.93
N HIS A 57 9.31 -5.39 -5.56
CA HIS A 57 10.49 -4.59 -5.22
C HIS A 57 10.42 -4.12 -3.76
N HIS A 58 9.25 -3.65 -3.34
CA HIS A 58 8.99 -3.23 -1.97
C HIS A 58 9.16 -4.39 -0.98
N ALA A 59 8.51 -5.53 -1.21
CA ALA A 59 8.59 -6.69 -0.30
C ALA A 59 10.02 -7.20 -0.12
N ILE A 60 10.83 -7.24 -1.20
CA ILE A 60 12.25 -7.62 -1.12
C ILE A 60 13.08 -6.56 -0.36
N GLY A 61 12.78 -5.28 -0.55
CA GLY A 61 13.44 -4.20 0.18
C GLY A 61 13.08 -4.18 1.66
N ALA A 62 11.82 -4.35 2.00
CA ALA A 62 11.36 -4.46 3.39
C ALA A 62 11.98 -5.69 4.09
N LEU A 63 12.11 -6.83 3.39
CA LEU A 63 12.85 -7.99 3.87
C LEU A 63 14.32 -7.65 4.15
N HIS A 64 14.98 -6.90 3.27
CA HIS A 64 16.37 -6.47 3.47
C HIS A 64 16.52 -5.63 4.73
N LEU A 65 15.64 -4.66 4.95
CA LEU A 65 15.66 -3.82 6.15
C LEU A 65 15.34 -4.63 7.41
N MET A 66 14.42 -5.59 7.34
CA MET A 66 14.11 -6.49 8.45
C MET A 66 15.33 -7.30 8.89
N MET A 67 16.08 -7.90 7.95
CA MET A 67 17.29 -8.62 8.26
C MET A 67 18.32 -7.72 8.96
N GLN A 68 18.53 -6.50 8.48
CA GLN A 68 19.43 -5.53 9.11
C GLN A 68 18.97 -5.17 10.53
N ALA A 69 17.66 -4.91 10.73
CA ALA A 69 17.11 -4.58 12.04
C ALA A 69 17.31 -5.72 13.05
N LEU A 70 17.03 -6.96 12.65
CA LEU A 70 17.21 -8.13 13.50
C LEU A 70 18.69 -8.37 13.84
N ASP A 71 19.60 -8.18 12.90
CA ASP A 71 21.06 -8.27 13.15
C ASP A 71 21.53 -7.22 14.15
N ILE A 72 21.07 -5.98 14.03
CA ILE A 72 21.37 -4.90 14.98
C ILE A 72 20.84 -5.22 16.37
N LEU A 73 19.59 -5.65 16.49
CA LEU A 73 18.99 -6.01 17.79
C LEU A 73 19.73 -7.19 18.44
N LYS A 74 20.07 -8.23 17.67
CA LYS A 74 20.90 -9.35 18.17
C LYS A 74 22.28 -8.86 18.65
N SER A 75 22.92 -7.95 17.92
CA SER A 75 24.23 -7.38 18.29
C SER A 75 24.19 -6.57 19.59
N LYS A 76 23.01 -6.02 19.95
CA LYS A 76 22.75 -5.31 21.23
C LYS A 76 22.34 -6.26 22.36
N GLY A 77 22.32 -7.57 22.11
CA GLY A 77 22.02 -8.57 23.13
C GLY A 77 20.54 -8.89 23.29
N VAL A 78 19.68 -8.41 22.37
CA VAL A 78 18.26 -8.83 22.35
C VAL A 78 18.18 -10.31 22.02
N ALA A 79 17.50 -11.08 22.86
CA ALA A 79 17.35 -12.52 22.67
C ALA A 79 16.36 -12.81 21.53
N ILE A 80 16.88 -13.13 20.35
CA ILE A 80 16.13 -13.48 19.15
C ILE A 80 16.70 -14.79 18.60
N THR A 81 15.89 -15.84 18.55
CA THR A 81 16.27 -17.14 17.98
C THR A 81 16.33 -17.09 16.45
N ASP A 82 17.01 -18.05 15.84
CA ASP A 82 17.07 -18.12 14.37
C ASP A 82 15.69 -18.44 13.75
N GLU A 83 14.84 -19.19 14.47
CA GLU A 83 13.46 -19.42 14.07
C GLU A 83 12.62 -18.13 14.10
N GLU A 84 12.82 -17.27 15.10
CA GLU A 84 12.16 -15.96 15.17
C GLU A 84 12.65 -15.02 14.08
N VAL A 85 13.93 -15.06 13.73
CA VAL A 85 14.51 -14.32 12.60
C VAL A 85 13.84 -14.73 11.29
N GLU A 86 13.78 -16.04 11.00
CA GLU A 86 13.14 -16.57 9.80
C GLU A 86 11.66 -16.19 9.76
N ALA A 87 10.94 -16.33 10.87
CA ALA A 87 9.52 -16.02 10.96
C ALA A 87 9.23 -14.52 10.76
N ALA A 88 10.01 -13.62 11.35
CA ALA A 88 9.87 -12.18 11.14
C ALA A 88 10.19 -11.78 9.70
N CYS A 89 11.21 -12.40 9.08
CA CYS A 89 11.51 -12.22 7.66
C CYS A 89 10.38 -12.70 6.76
N ILE A 90 9.75 -13.82 7.06
CA ILE A 90 8.57 -14.32 6.31
C ILE A 90 7.38 -13.36 6.50
N ALA A 91 7.14 -12.90 7.73
CA ALA A 91 6.03 -11.99 8.02
C ALA A 91 6.12 -10.70 7.22
N ILE A 92 7.29 -10.05 7.19
CA ILE A 92 7.49 -8.82 6.40
C ILE A 92 7.51 -9.08 4.89
N LEU A 93 8.05 -10.20 4.42
CA LEU A 93 8.04 -10.56 3.01
C LEU A 93 6.63 -10.70 2.45
N LEU A 94 5.73 -11.27 3.24
CA LEU A 94 4.37 -11.61 2.82
C LEU A 94 3.30 -10.61 3.29
N HIS A 95 3.65 -9.54 4.03
CA HIS A 95 2.68 -8.63 4.63
C HIS A 95 1.70 -8.02 3.62
N ASP A 96 2.16 -7.77 2.40
CA ASP A 96 1.43 -7.13 1.30
C ASP A 96 0.89 -8.12 0.24
N ILE A 97 1.00 -9.44 0.47
CA ILE A 97 0.63 -10.46 -0.52
C ILE A 97 -0.86 -10.43 -0.89
N GLY A 98 -1.72 -9.88 -0.03
CA GLY A 98 -3.17 -9.78 -0.25
C GLY A 98 -3.60 -8.65 -1.19
N HIS A 99 -2.72 -7.72 -1.54
CA HIS A 99 -3.10 -6.61 -2.41
C HIS A 99 -3.54 -7.08 -3.80
N GLY A 100 -4.64 -6.51 -4.29
CA GLY A 100 -5.13 -6.68 -5.66
C GLY A 100 -4.53 -5.66 -6.64
N PRO A 101 -5.00 -5.68 -7.91
CA PRO A 101 -4.63 -4.69 -8.92
C PRO A 101 -4.85 -3.26 -8.41
N TYR A 102 -3.90 -2.37 -8.70
CA TYR A 102 -3.94 -0.96 -8.25
C TYR A 102 -4.15 -0.76 -6.74
N SER A 103 -3.90 -1.80 -5.96
CA SER A 103 -3.82 -1.75 -4.48
C SER A 103 -5.07 -1.15 -3.83
N HIS A 104 -4.89 -0.12 -3.00
CA HIS A 104 -5.99 0.51 -2.24
C HIS A 104 -7.10 1.11 -3.12
N ALA A 105 -6.78 1.55 -4.34
CA ALA A 105 -7.76 2.16 -5.25
C ALA A 105 -8.96 1.23 -5.55
N LEU A 106 -8.72 -0.07 -5.65
CA LEU A 106 -9.74 -1.06 -6.02
C LEU A 106 -10.14 -1.99 -4.87
N GLU A 107 -9.68 -1.69 -3.66
CA GLU A 107 -10.03 -2.44 -2.46
C GLU A 107 -11.55 -2.38 -2.21
N GLY A 108 -12.14 -3.50 -1.85
CA GLY A 108 -13.58 -3.62 -1.67
C GLY A 108 -14.42 -3.69 -2.97
N LEU A 109 -13.84 -3.37 -4.15
CA LEU A 109 -14.57 -3.38 -5.42
C LEU A 109 -14.56 -4.77 -6.09
N ILE A 110 -13.41 -5.43 -6.09
CA ILE A 110 -13.21 -6.75 -6.71
C ILE A 110 -13.63 -7.85 -5.74
N ILE A 111 -13.09 -7.81 -4.52
CA ILE A 111 -13.50 -8.64 -3.38
C ILE A 111 -13.94 -7.69 -2.26
N ASN A 112 -15.05 -8.02 -1.61
CA ASN A 112 -15.53 -7.22 -0.46
C ASN A 112 -14.74 -7.58 0.80
N ALA A 113 -13.47 -7.17 0.83
CA ALA A 113 -12.56 -7.36 1.94
C ALA A 113 -11.38 -6.38 1.86
N HIS A 114 -10.76 -6.11 3.01
CA HIS A 114 -9.49 -5.40 3.09
C HIS A 114 -8.32 -6.32 2.72
N HIS A 115 -7.27 -5.76 2.13
CA HIS A 115 -6.09 -6.52 1.71
C HIS A 115 -5.42 -7.28 2.86
N GLU A 116 -5.45 -6.77 4.09
CA GLU A 116 -4.93 -7.47 5.28
C GLU A 116 -5.64 -8.81 5.51
N SER A 117 -6.98 -8.83 5.39
CA SER A 117 -7.76 -10.07 5.50
C SER A 117 -7.45 -11.04 4.36
N ILE A 118 -7.21 -10.53 3.15
CA ILE A 118 -6.80 -11.37 2.00
C ILE A 118 -5.37 -11.89 2.22
N THR A 119 -4.47 -11.09 2.81
CA THR A 119 -3.13 -11.53 3.22
C THR A 119 -3.21 -12.72 4.16
N GLU A 120 -4.09 -12.70 5.17
CA GLU A 120 -4.29 -13.83 6.07
C GLU A 120 -4.72 -15.10 5.32
N VAL A 121 -5.60 -14.99 4.32
CA VAL A 121 -6.02 -16.14 3.50
C VAL A 121 -4.83 -16.74 2.74
N TYR A 122 -3.97 -15.90 2.16
CA TYR A 122 -2.76 -16.37 1.49
C TYR A 122 -1.78 -17.01 2.47
N LEU A 123 -1.57 -16.41 3.64
CA LEU A 123 -0.70 -16.95 4.69
C LEU A 123 -1.17 -18.33 5.15
N ASP A 124 -2.48 -18.50 5.38
CA ASP A 124 -3.06 -19.78 5.76
C ASP A 124 -2.94 -20.84 4.66
N ALA A 125 -3.13 -20.46 3.39
CA ALA A 125 -2.97 -21.35 2.24
C ALA A 125 -1.50 -21.79 2.09
N LEU A 126 -0.56 -20.86 2.16
CA LEU A 126 0.87 -21.14 2.12
C LEU A 126 1.32 -21.97 3.32
N ASN A 127 0.81 -21.69 4.51
CA ASN A 127 1.15 -22.48 5.71
C ASN A 127 0.73 -23.94 5.57
N LYS A 128 -0.42 -24.20 4.96
CA LYS A 128 -0.86 -25.60 4.65
C LYS A 128 0.08 -26.25 3.63
N GLU A 129 0.44 -25.55 2.56
CA GLU A 129 1.32 -26.06 1.50
C GLU A 129 2.73 -26.34 2.03
N PHE A 130 3.26 -25.47 2.91
CA PHE A 130 4.56 -25.62 3.55
C PHE A 130 4.52 -26.41 4.87
N ALA A 131 3.48 -27.24 5.07
CA ALA A 131 3.36 -28.17 6.19
C ALA A 131 3.51 -27.51 7.59
N GLY A 132 2.93 -26.33 7.78
CA GLY A 132 2.91 -25.62 9.07
C GLY A 132 4.14 -24.75 9.36
N LYS A 133 5.11 -24.66 8.46
CA LYS A 133 6.36 -23.91 8.67
C LYS A 133 6.17 -22.39 8.82
N LEU A 134 5.04 -21.82 8.35
CA LEU A 134 4.75 -20.40 8.48
C LEU A 134 4.00 -20.05 9.78
N SER A 135 3.71 -21.02 10.65
CA SER A 135 2.86 -20.81 11.83
C SER A 135 3.37 -19.71 12.77
N LEU A 136 4.69 -19.60 12.97
CA LEU A 136 5.28 -18.56 13.80
C LEU A 136 5.20 -17.18 13.12
N ALA A 137 5.46 -17.13 11.81
CA ALA A 137 5.34 -15.91 11.02
C ALA A 137 3.91 -15.34 11.05
N ILE A 138 2.89 -16.22 10.97
CA ILE A 138 1.48 -15.82 11.09
C ILE A 138 1.17 -15.26 12.47
N LYS A 139 1.68 -15.87 13.54
CA LYS A 139 1.51 -15.33 14.91
C LYS A 139 2.15 -13.97 15.07
N ILE A 140 3.35 -13.76 14.49
CA ILE A 140 4.02 -12.45 14.47
C ILE A 140 3.19 -11.45 13.70
N PHE A 141 2.75 -11.79 12.48
CA PHE A 141 1.93 -10.92 11.63
C PHE A 141 0.61 -10.49 12.31
N LYS A 142 -0.02 -11.40 13.06
CA LYS A 142 -1.28 -11.14 13.79
C LYS A 142 -1.10 -10.47 15.16
N ASN A 143 0.14 -10.16 15.56
CA ASN A 143 0.46 -9.68 16.91
C ASN A 143 -0.01 -10.64 18.04
N GLU A 144 0.06 -11.94 17.78
CA GLU A 144 -0.31 -13.02 18.71
C GLU A 144 0.91 -13.67 19.37
N TYR A 145 2.10 -13.19 19.07
CA TYR A 145 3.34 -13.71 19.62
C TYR A 145 3.79 -12.95 20.88
N HIS A 146 4.37 -13.64 21.85
CA HIS A 146 4.76 -13.06 23.16
C HIS A 146 5.89 -12.02 23.10
N LYS A 147 6.51 -11.77 21.92
CA LYS A 147 7.49 -10.71 21.68
C LYS A 147 6.89 -9.67 20.71
N PRO A 148 6.10 -8.71 21.21
CA PRO A 148 5.39 -7.73 20.36
C PRO A 148 6.33 -6.86 19.53
N PHE A 149 7.60 -6.66 19.91
CA PHE A 149 8.54 -5.92 19.10
C PHE A 149 8.78 -6.53 17.71
N LEU A 150 8.61 -7.85 17.53
CA LEU A 150 8.70 -8.50 16.21
C LEU A 150 7.53 -8.07 15.31
N PHE A 151 6.32 -7.96 15.85
CA PHE A 151 5.18 -7.38 15.13
C PHE A 151 5.41 -5.89 14.84
N GLN A 152 5.95 -5.13 15.80
CA GLN A 152 6.22 -3.70 15.63
C GLN A 152 7.25 -3.41 14.53
N LEU A 153 8.15 -4.35 14.24
CA LEU A 153 9.05 -4.28 13.08
C LEU A 153 8.32 -4.53 11.75
N VAL A 154 7.19 -5.25 11.74
CA VAL A 154 6.37 -5.52 10.55
C VAL A 154 5.32 -4.44 10.35
N SER A 155 4.58 -4.05 11.42
CA SER A 155 3.47 -3.09 11.37
C SER A 155 3.43 -2.25 12.64
N GLY A 156 4.16 -1.15 12.64
CA GLY A 156 4.25 -0.17 13.73
C GLY A 156 4.14 1.25 13.21
N GLN A 157 4.56 2.23 14.00
CA GLN A 157 4.76 3.61 13.53
C GLN A 157 6.12 3.78 12.84
N LEU A 158 7.08 2.96 13.26
CA LEU A 158 8.44 2.93 12.74
C LEU A 158 8.80 1.48 12.44
N ASP A 159 8.32 0.97 11.32
CA ASP A 159 8.49 -0.39 10.85
C ASP A 159 9.30 -0.47 9.56
N MET A 160 9.66 -1.67 9.18
CA MET A 160 10.48 -1.91 7.98
C MET A 160 9.70 -1.70 6.70
N ASP A 161 8.37 -1.85 6.73
CA ASP A 161 7.45 -1.49 5.65
C ASP A 161 7.57 0.00 5.32
N ARG A 162 7.34 0.87 6.32
CA ARG A 162 7.38 2.34 6.13
C ARG A 162 8.77 2.83 5.76
N LEU A 163 9.81 2.29 6.34
CA LEU A 163 11.19 2.64 6.00
C LEU A 163 11.53 2.30 4.56
N ASP A 164 11.05 1.15 4.05
CA ASP A 164 11.28 0.80 2.65
C ASP A 164 10.44 1.68 1.72
N TYR A 165 9.11 1.72 1.87
CA TYR A 165 8.31 2.39 0.86
C TYR A 165 8.60 3.89 0.79
N LEU A 166 8.87 4.58 1.89
CA LEU A 166 9.24 6.00 1.84
C LEU A 166 10.50 6.23 1.01
N ASN A 167 11.57 5.46 1.25
CA ASN A 167 12.80 5.59 0.48
C ASN A 167 12.62 5.16 -0.99
N ARG A 168 11.93 4.06 -1.21
CA ARG A 168 11.70 3.50 -2.54
C ARG A 168 10.81 4.41 -3.38
N ASP A 169 9.70 4.88 -2.82
CA ASP A 169 8.78 5.80 -3.51
C ASP A 169 9.45 7.15 -3.79
N SER A 170 10.26 7.66 -2.83
CA SER A 170 11.09 8.84 -3.03
C SER A 170 12.05 8.65 -4.21
N PHE A 171 12.77 7.55 -4.26
CA PHE A 171 13.69 7.23 -5.34
C PHE A 171 12.99 7.19 -6.71
N TYR A 172 11.90 6.42 -6.82
CA TYR A 172 11.21 6.22 -8.10
C TYR A 172 10.37 7.42 -8.55
N THR A 173 9.91 8.26 -7.62
CA THR A 173 9.21 9.52 -7.97
C THR A 173 10.17 10.67 -8.22
N GLY A 174 11.41 10.59 -7.71
CA GLY A 174 12.36 11.68 -7.73
C GLY A 174 12.05 12.80 -6.71
N VAL A 175 11.22 12.52 -5.71
CA VAL A 175 10.88 13.48 -4.63
C VAL A 175 11.90 13.33 -3.51
N SER A 176 12.96 14.12 -3.57
CA SER A 176 14.10 14.04 -2.64
C SER A 176 13.75 14.33 -1.17
N GLU A 177 12.69 15.08 -0.92
CA GLU A 177 12.19 15.38 0.42
C GLU A 177 11.64 14.13 1.16
N GLY A 178 11.38 13.06 0.41
CA GLY A 178 10.95 11.76 0.97
C GLY A 178 12.08 10.87 1.45
N ILE A 179 13.35 11.25 1.24
CA ILE A 179 14.51 10.44 1.63
C ILE A 179 14.61 10.37 3.15
N VAL A 180 14.68 9.15 3.67
CA VAL A 180 14.81 8.86 5.10
C VAL A 180 16.15 8.18 5.37
N GLY A 181 16.83 8.61 6.42
CA GLY A 181 18.09 8.00 6.88
C GLY A 181 17.87 6.65 7.58
N TYR A 182 17.34 5.67 6.86
CA TYR A 182 16.96 4.35 7.41
C TYR A 182 18.11 3.63 8.12
N ASP A 183 19.33 3.71 7.59
CA ASP A 183 20.53 3.11 8.18
C ASP A 183 20.76 3.58 9.62
N ARG A 184 20.60 4.89 9.85
CA ARG A 184 20.78 5.47 11.18
C ARG A 184 19.63 5.07 12.10
N ILE A 185 18.40 5.06 11.59
CA ILE A 185 17.21 4.65 12.35
C ILE A 185 17.40 3.21 12.82
N ILE A 186 17.74 2.28 11.92
CA ILE A 186 17.93 0.86 12.24
C ILE A 186 19.04 0.69 13.29
N LYS A 187 20.17 1.40 13.16
CA LYS A 187 21.25 1.35 14.15
C LYS A 187 20.86 1.86 15.53
N MET A 188 19.84 2.72 15.64
CA MET A 188 19.34 3.26 16.90
C MET A 188 18.19 2.44 17.50
N LEU A 189 17.69 1.40 16.79
CA LEU A 189 16.68 0.49 17.36
C LEU A 189 17.23 -0.29 18.54
N ASP A 190 16.42 -0.47 19.56
CA ASP A 190 16.65 -1.35 20.70
C ASP A 190 15.33 -1.95 21.18
N VAL A 191 15.37 -2.86 22.14
CA VAL A 191 14.19 -3.47 22.76
C VAL A 191 14.26 -3.29 24.26
N ARG A 192 13.20 -2.76 24.86
CA ARG A 192 13.02 -2.66 26.30
C ARG A 192 11.61 -3.12 26.68
N GLU A 193 11.52 -3.94 27.72
CA GLU A 193 10.24 -4.47 28.19
C GLU A 193 9.40 -5.16 27.08
N ASN A 194 10.09 -5.84 26.15
CA ASN A 194 9.51 -6.45 24.95
C ASN A 194 8.93 -5.47 23.89
N ASP A 195 9.11 -4.16 24.07
CA ASP A 195 8.71 -3.15 23.09
C ASP A 195 9.90 -2.65 22.29
N LEU A 196 9.65 -2.32 21.02
CA LEU A 196 10.61 -1.64 20.16
C LEU A 196 10.79 -0.19 20.64
N VAL A 197 12.04 0.21 20.86
CA VAL A 197 12.40 1.57 21.26
C VAL A 197 13.50 2.11 20.34
N VAL A 198 13.68 3.43 20.32
CA VAL A 198 14.78 4.09 19.61
C VAL A 198 15.66 4.81 20.63
N GLU A 199 16.96 4.62 20.54
CA GLU A 199 17.90 5.39 21.38
C GLU A 199 17.73 6.89 21.14
N GLU A 200 17.85 7.70 22.19
CA GLU A 200 17.75 9.18 22.16
C GLU A 200 18.58 9.83 21.04
N LYS A 201 19.74 9.26 20.72
CA LYS A 201 20.60 9.73 19.60
C LYS A 201 19.94 9.65 18.23
N GLY A 202 18.85 8.88 18.10
CA GLY A 202 18.06 8.70 16.88
C GLY A 202 16.98 9.74 16.66
N ILE A 203 16.65 10.59 17.63
CA ILE A 203 15.51 11.50 17.66
C ILE A 203 15.37 12.32 16.38
N TYR A 204 16.43 13.00 15.96
CA TYR A 204 16.39 13.83 14.73
C TYR A 204 16.16 13.00 13.44
N SER A 205 16.56 11.71 13.45
CA SER A 205 16.26 10.83 12.31
C SER A 205 14.79 10.42 12.29
N ILE A 206 14.17 10.26 13.46
CA ILE A 206 12.74 9.99 13.58
C ILE A 206 11.92 11.24 13.21
N GLU A 207 12.33 12.42 13.62
CA GLU A 207 11.71 13.68 13.21
C GLU A 207 11.71 13.80 11.68
N ASN A 208 12.89 13.62 11.05
CA ASN A 208 12.99 13.64 9.59
C ASN A 208 12.09 12.58 8.93
N PHE A 209 12.02 11.37 9.48
CA PHE A 209 11.12 10.31 9.01
C PHE A 209 9.65 10.75 9.03
N LEU A 210 9.18 11.37 10.11
CA LEU A 210 7.79 11.84 10.24
C LEU A 210 7.50 13.00 9.27
N ILE A 211 8.46 13.92 9.10
CA ILE A 211 8.37 15.03 8.13
C ILE A 211 8.31 14.49 6.70
N SER A 212 9.24 13.59 6.34
CA SER A 212 9.29 12.96 5.01
C SER A 212 8.00 12.23 4.69
N ARG A 213 7.46 11.44 5.64
CA ARG A 213 6.17 10.77 5.50
C ARG A 213 5.05 11.76 5.20
N ARG A 214 4.95 12.86 5.95
CA ARG A 214 3.94 13.91 5.73
C ARG A 214 4.07 14.55 4.34
N ILE A 215 5.29 14.81 3.89
CA ILE A 215 5.55 15.39 2.58
C ILE A 215 5.15 14.43 1.47
N MET A 216 5.58 13.16 1.55
CA MET A 216 5.23 12.14 0.55
C MET A 216 3.72 11.96 0.42
N TYR A 217 2.97 12.01 1.53
CA TYR A 217 1.52 11.94 1.47
C TYR A 217 0.90 13.04 0.60
N TRP A 218 1.31 14.29 0.77
CA TRP A 218 0.70 15.40 0.02
C TRP A 218 1.28 15.57 -1.38
N GLN A 219 2.56 15.35 -1.57
CA GLN A 219 3.20 15.52 -2.88
C GLN A 219 2.95 14.35 -3.81
N VAL A 220 2.92 13.12 -3.29
CA VAL A 220 2.86 11.91 -4.09
C VAL A 220 1.50 11.24 -4.01
N TYR A 221 1.14 10.69 -2.84
CA TYR A 221 -0.04 9.81 -2.74
C TYR A 221 -1.36 10.57 -2.89
N LEU A 222 -1.49 11.75 -2.29
CA LEU A 222 -2.67 12.61 -2.39
C LEU A 222 -2.51 13.74 -3.42
N HIS A 223 -1.60 13.59 -4.39
CA HIS A 223 -1.48 14.57 -5.47
C HIS A 223 -2.77 14.62 -6.30
N LYS A 224 -3.24 15.83 -6.62
CA LYS A 224 -4.54 16.06 -7.31
C LYS A 224 -4.74 15.22 -8.56
N THR A 225 -3.69 15.03 -9.35
CA THR A 225 -3.75 14.27 -10.60
C THR A 225 -3.76 12.76 -10.34
N THR A 226 -3.01 12.30 -9.35
CA THR A 226 -3.01 10.89 -8.90
C THR A 226 -4.40 10.51 -8.43
N LEU A 227 -4.96 11.27 -7.49
CA LEU A 227 -6.30 11.02 -6.96
C LEU A 227 -7.39 11.13 -8.05
N SER A 228 -7.25 12.07 -8.99
CA SER A 228 -8.18 12.16 -10.12
C SER A 228 -8.17 10.90 -10.99
N ALA A 229 -7.00 10.35 -11.31
CA ALA A 229 -6.88 9.13 -12.10
C ALA A 229 -7.43 7.91 -11.33
N GLU A 230 -7.17 7.86 -10.04
CA GLU A 230 -7.70 6.82 -9.16
C GLU A 230 -9.23 6.82 -9.10
N LEU A 231 -9.84 7.99 -8.86
CA LEU A 231 -11.28 8.16 -8.86
C LEU A 231 -11.91 7.78 -10.20
N MET A 232 -11.32 8.21 -11.31
CA MET A 232 -11.78 7.83 -12.64
C MET A 232 -11.73 6.30 -12.84
N MET A 233 -10.66 5.63 -12.39
CA MET A 233 -10.52 4.18 -12.48
C MET A 233 -11.56 3.45 -11.62
N ILE A 234 -11.79 3.91 -10.40
CA ILE A 234 -12.83 3.37 -9.51
C ILE A 234 -14.20 3.47 -10.17
N HIS A 235 -14.56 4.62 -10.71
CA HIS A 235 -15.87 4.85 -11.32
C HIS A 235 -16.02 4.11 -12.67
N PHE A 236 -14.94 3.97 -13.43
CA PHE A 236 -14.90 3.09 -14.61
C PHE A 236 -15.25 1.64 -14.21
N LEU A 237 -14.59 1.09 -13.20
CA LEU A 237 -14.83 -0.28 -12.78
C LEU A 237 -16.18 -0.47 -12.08
N LYS A 238 -16.69 0.54 -11.35
CA LYS A 238 -18.06 0.51 -10.81
C LYS A 238 -19.10 0.40 -11.94
N ARG A 239 -18.94 1.19 -13.02
CA ARG A 239 -19.83 1.09 -14.18
C ARG A 239 -19.71 -0.25 -14.88
N LEU A 240 -18.48 -0.72 -15.08
CA LEU A 240 -18.21 -2.02 -15.67
C LEU A 240 -18.85 -3.14 -14.87
N LYS A 241 -18.73 -3.10 -13.53
CA LYS A 241 -19.36 -4.05 -12.59
C LYS A 241 -20.88 -4.06 -12.75
N SER A 242 -21.53 -2.90 -12.75
CA SER A 242 -22.98 -2.79 -12.96
C SER A 242 -23.41 -3.46 -14.27
N LEU A 243 -22.73 -3.13 -15.37
CA LEU A 243 -23.08 -3.70 -16.69
C LEU A 243 -22.82 -5.21 -16.79
N CYS A 244 -21.81 -5.74 -16.11
CA CYS A 244 -21.58 -7.19 -16.01
C CYS A 244 -22.70 -7.88 -15.22
N GLN A 245 -23.14 -7.27 -14.11
CA GLN A 245 -24.22 -7.81 -13.27
C GLN A 245 -25.57 -7.76 -13.98
N GLU A 246 -25.80 -6.74 -14.79
CA GLU A 246 -26.98 -6.61 -15.64
C GLU A 246 -26.95 -7.54 -16.88
N GLY A 247 -25.86 -8.27 -17.11
CA GLY A 247 -25.69 -9.16 -18.26
C GLY A 247 -25.45 -8.43 -19.60
N LYS A 248 -25.19 -7.12 -19.55
CA LYS A 248 -24.89 -6.30 -20.74
C LYS A 248 -23.46 -6.46 -21.26
N ILE A 249 -22.55 -6.93 -20.40
CA ILE A 249 -21.16 -7.26 -20.73
C ILE A 249 -20.91 -8.70 -20.30
N SER A 250 -20.36 -9.52 -21.21
CA SER A 250 -20.01 -10.92 -20.92
C SER A 250 -18.80 -11.00 -19.97
N ALA A 251 -18.83 -11.93 -19.03
CA ALA A 251 -17.77 -12.10 -18.02
C ALA A 251 -16.81 -13.25 -18.41
N ASP A 252 -16.08 -13.07 -19.51
CA ASP A 252 -15.24 -14.07 -20.18
C ASP A 252 -13.76 -14.03 -19.76
N ASN A 253 -13.36 -13.06 -18.94
CA ASN A 253 -12.02 -13.02 -18.33
C ASN A 253 -12.08 -12.97 -16.79
N ASN A 254 -10.92 -13.07 -16.14
CA ASN A 254 -10.84 -13.13 -14.68
C ASN A 254 -11.37 -11.85 -14.01
N LEU A 255 -11.03 -10.67 -14.51
CA LEU A 255 -11.50 -9.41 -13.92
C LEU A 255 -13.02 -9.32 -13.99
N LEU A 256 -13.61 -9.56 -15.17
CA LEU A 256 -15.07 -9.49 -15.37
C LEU A 256 -15.80 -10.57 -14.57
N PHE A 257 -15.18 -11.76 -14.39
CA PHE A 257 -15.73 -12.79 -13.51
C PHE A 257 -15.85 -12.29 -12.06
N PHE A 258 -14.82 -11.66 -11.52
CA PHE A 258 -14.87 -11.09 -10.15
C PHE A 258 -15.81 -9.89 -10.06
N LEU A 259 -15.87 -9.04 -11.07
CA LEU A 259 -16.80 -7.90 -11.09
C LEU A 259 -18.27 -8.34 -11.19
N LYS A 260 -18.58 -9.42 -11.92
CA LYS A 260 -19.94 -9.94 -12.03
C LYS A 260 -20.44 -10.52 -10.70
N ASN A 261 -19.56 -11.15 -9.95
CA ASN A 261 -19.91 -11.84 -8.71
C ASN A 261 -19.48 -10.99 -7.49
N ASN A 262 -20.21 -11.08 -6.41
CA ASN A 262 -19.91 -10.35 -5.17
C ASN A 262 -19.28 -11.31 -4.16
N PHE A 263 -18.01 -11.67 -4.39
CA PHE A 263 -17.29 -12.55 -3.49
C PHE A 263 -16.89 -11.83 -2.20
N SER A 264 -17.00 -12.55 -1.08
CA SER A 264 -16.57 -12.16 0.24
C SER A 264 -15.20 -12.78 0.58
N ILE A 265 -14.68 -12.41 1.74
CA ILE A 265 -13.46 -13.04 2.28
C ILE A 265 -13.69 -14.53 2.60
N ASP A 266 -14.89 -14.90 3.04
CA ASP A 266 -15.21 -16.30 3.38
C ASP A 266 -15.26 -17.19 2.14
N ASP A 267 -15.67 -16.63 0.99
CA ASP A 267 -15.60 -17.36 -0.29
C ASP A 267 -14.15 -17.69 -0.66
N LEU A 268 -13.21 -16.72 -0.48
CA LEU A 268 -11.79 -16.97 -0.71
C LEU A 268 -11.18 -17.98 0.28
N LYS A 269 -11.60 -17.96 1.54
CA LYS A 269 -11.12 -18.89 2.58
C LYS A 269 -11.54 -20.33 2.29
N ASN A 270 -12.75 -20.51 1.78
CA ASN A 270 -13.37 -21.82 1.62
C ASN A 270 -13.17 -22.43 0.23
N ASP A 271 -12.75 -21.65 -0.77
CA ASP A 271 -12.52 -22.09 -2.14
C ASP A 271 -11.09 -21.78 -2.61
N SER A 272 -10.22 -22.79 -2.57
CA SER A 272 -8.83 -22.69 -3.03
C SER A 272 -8.72 -22.41 -4.54
N ALA A 273 -9.68 -22.85 -5.35
CA ALA A 273 -9.70 -22.58 -6.78
C ALA A 273 -10.04 -21.10 -7.02
N LEU A 274 -10.94 -20.51 -6.23
CA LEU A 274 -11.25 -19.10 -6.28
C LEU A 274 -10.04 -18.25 -5.86
N LEU A 275 -9.34 -18.63 -4.77
CA LEU A 275 -8.10 -17.97 -4.33
C LEU A 275 -7.03 -18.02 -5.43
N LYS A 276 -6.82 -19.19 -6.05
CA LYS A 276 -5.91 -19.35 -7.18
C LYS A 276 -6.33 -18.48 -8.36
N ARG A 277 -7.61 -18.36 -8.66
CA ARG A 277 -8.13 -17.51 -9.71
C ARG A 277 -7.92 -16.01 -9.39
N PHE A 278 -8.13 -15.60 -8.14
CA PHE A 278 -7.83 -14.24 -7.67
C PHE A 278 -6.33 -13.92 -7.79
N SER A 279 -5.46 -14.90 -7.53
CA SER A 279 -4.00 -14.71 -7.66
C SER A 279 -3.52 -14.50 -9.10
N LEU A 280 -4.36 -14.70 -10.09
CA LEU A 280 -4.05 -14.38 -11.48
C LEU A 280 -4.37 -12.93 -11.85
N LEU A 281 -5.08 -12.17 -10.98
CA LEU A 281 -5.39 -10.77 -11.23
C LEU A 281 -4.22 -9.85 -10.91
N ASP A 282 -3.94 -8.94 -11.83
CA ASP A 282 -2.94 -7.89 -11.68
C ASP A 282 -3.32 -6.60 -12.44
N ASP A 283 -2.43 -5.60 -12.45
CA ASP A 283 -2.67 -4.31 -13.10
C ASP A 283 -2.93 -4.43 -14.59
N TYR A 284 -2.36 -5.44 -15.25
CA TYR A 284 -2.55 -5.63 -16.69
C TYR A 284 -3.97 -6.03 -17.06
N ASP A 285 -4.70 -6.75 -16.19
CA ASP A 285 -6.11 -7.08 -16.40
C ASP A 285 -6.96 -5.80 -16.47
N VAL A 286 -6.69 -4.86 -15.55
CA VAL A 286 -7.41 -3.58 -15.51
C VAL A 286 -7.09 -2.73 -16.73
N ILE A 287 -5.81 -2.60 -17.10
CA ILE A 287 -5.39 -1.83 -18.29
C ILE A 287 -5.93 -2.47 -19.57
N TYR A 288 -5.90 -3.79 -19.68
CA TYR A 288 -6.49 -4.49 -20.80
C TYR A 288 -7.98 -4.15 -20.94
N GLN A 289 -8.72 -4.22 -19.83
CA GLN A 289 -10.15 -3.93 -19.86
C GLN A 289 -10.44 -2.46 -20.19
N ILE A 290 -9.63 -1.52 -19.71
CA ILE A 290 -9.76 -0.10 -20.09
C ILE A 290 -9.57 0.06 -21.62
N LYS A 291 -8.57 -0.60 -22.21
CA LYS A 291 -8.33 -0.56 -23.66
C LYS A 291 -9.52 -1.11 -24.46
N MET A 292 -10.12 -2.20 -23.99
CA MET A 292 -11.29 -2.81 -24.65
C MET A 292 -12.54 -1.92 -24.64
N MET A 293 -12.59 -0.93 -23.73
CA MET A 293 -13.74 -0.04 -23.58
C MET A 293 -13.60 1.31 -24.30
N LEU A 294 -12.56 1.52 -25.11
CA LEU A 294 -12.38 2.76 -25.89
C LEU A 294 -13.53 3.03 -26.87
N ASP A 295 -14.05 1.97 -27.49
CA ASP A 295 -15.13 2.05 -28.46
C ASP A 295 -16.48 1.55 -27.89
N ALA A 296 -16.59 1.47 -26.56
CA ALA A 296 -17.82 1.04 -25.91
C ALA A 296 -18.99 1.98 -26.25
N SER A 297 -20.16 1.41 -26.45
CA SER A 297 -21.41 2.18 -26.62
C SER A 297 -21.79 2.93 -25.34
N ASP A 298 -21.43 2.38 -24.17
CA ASP A 298 -21.62 3.05 -22.88
C ASP A 298 -20.72 4.28 -22.76
N ARG A 299 -21.33 5.43 -22.55
CA ARG A 299 -20.65 6.73 -22.51
C ARG A 299 -19.65 6.83 -21.33
N VAL A 300 -19.99 6.27 -20.17
CA VAL A 300 -19.13 6.30 -18.99
C VAL A 300 -17.86 5.50 -19.26
N LEU A 301 -18.00 4.26 -19.72
CA LEU A 301 -16.84 3.40 -20.01
C LEU A 301 -15.93 4.03 -21.07
N ARG A 302 -16.50 4.54 -22.16
CA ARG A 302 -15.73 5.15 -23.25
C ARG A 302 -14.97 6.41 -22.80
N GLU A 303 -15.63 7.36 -22.14
CA GLU A 303 -15.00 8.62 -21.72
C GLU A 303 -13.94 8.41 -20.63
N HIS A 304 -14.19 7.50 -19.70
CA HIS A 304 -13.19 7.16 -18.67
C HIS A 304 -11.99 6.40 -19.26
N ALA A 305 -12.23 5.46 -20.18
CA ALA A 305 -11.18 4.72 -20.86
C ALA A 305 -10.26 5.67 -21.65
N ASP A 306 -10.85 6.55 -22.48
CA ASP A 306 -10.08 7.57 -23.22
C ASP A 306 -9.34 8.51 -22.24
N GLY A 307 -9.99 8.91 -21.16
CA GLY A 307 -9.42 9.77 -20.14
C GLY A 307 -8.19 9.15 -19.47
N LEU A 308 -8.27 7.90 -19.08
CA LEU A 308 -7.17 7.17 -18.42
C LEU A 308 -6.04 6.87 -19.40
N LEU A 309 -6.33 6.31 -20.57
CA LEU A 309 -5.29 5.92 -21.54
C LEU A 309 -4.55 7.12 -22.14
N ASN A 310 -5.28 8.18 -22.47
CA ASN A 310 -4.75 9.37 -23.16
C ASN A 310 -4.45 10.53 -22.21
N ARG A 311 -4.46 10.28 -20.88
CA ARG A 311 -4.18 11.27 -19.83
C ARG A 311 -5.10 12.51 -19.89
N LYS A 312 -6.34 12.36 -20.34
CA LYS A 312 -7.40 13.40 -20.33
C LYS A 312 -8.13 13.35 -18.99
N LEU A 313 -7.38 13.43 -17.89
CA LEU A 313 -7.90 13.25 -16.53
C LEU A 313 -8.80 14.40 -16.11
N PHE A 314 -9.74 14.12 -15.23
CA PHE A 314 -10.64 15.10 -14.63
C PHE A 314 -9.88 16.14 -13.81
N LYS A 315 -10.51 17.28 -13.54
CA LYS A 315 -9.98 18.34 -12.70
C LYS A 315 -10.36 18.07 -11.26
N LEU A 316 -9.37 17.88 -10.40
CA LEU A 316 -9.59 17.80 -8.96
C LEU A 316 -9.22 19.15 -8.31
N LYS A 317 -10.13 19.67 -7.48
CA LYS A 317 -9.93 20.86 -6.66
C LYS A 317 -10.07 20.51 -5.19
N TYR A 318 -9.02 20.79 -4.40
CA TYR A 318 -9.06 20.75 -2.94
C TYR A 318 -9.61 22.06 -2.36
N ARG A 319 -10.29 21.94 -1.22
CA ARG A 319 -10.76 23.04 -0.37
C ARG A 319 -10.54 22.68 1.10
N ASN A 320 -10.45 23.69 1.96
CA ASN A 320 -10.22 23.51 3.40
C ASN A 320 -11.51 23.40 4.22
N ASN A 321 -12.66 23.69 3.62
CA ASN A 321 -13.99 23.62 4.25
C ASN A 321 -14.92 22.70 3.46
N GLU A 322 -15.97 22.24 4.11
CA GLU A 322 -16.95 21.32 3.54
C GLU A 322 -17.87 22.01 2.52
N MET A 323 -18.18 23.27 2.73
CA MET A 323 -19.08 24.02 1.85
C MET A 323 -18.53 24.15 0.43
N GLU A 324 -19.34 23.79 -0.55
CA GLU A 324 -19.05 24.01 -1.95
C GLU A 324 -19.15 25.52 -2.28
N SER A 325 -18.22 26.01 -3.07
CA SER A 325 -18.32 27.36 -3.62
C SER A 325 -19.40 27.44 -4.69
N ASP A 326 -19.96 28.64 -4.91
CA ASP A 326 -20.94 28.88 -6.00
C ASP A 326 -20.44 28.38 -7.37
N TYR A 327 -19.13 28.52 -7.60
CA TYR A 327 -18.47 28.00 -8.78
C TYR A 327 -18.57 26.46 -8.91
N ILE A 328 -18.40 25.71 -7.82
CA ILE A 328 -18.54 24.24 -7.84
C ILE A 328 -20.01 23.85 -8.03
N THR A 329 -20.92 24.59 -7.42
CA THR A 329 -22.37 24.40 -7.57
C THR A 329 -22.79 24.61 -9.03
N ASP A 330 -22.28 25.63 -9.71
CA ASP A 330 -22.55 25.87 -11.13
C ASP A 330 -21.99 24.72 -12.00
N ILE A 331 -20.76 24.28 -11.77
CA ILE A 331 -20.19 23.11 -12.48
C ILE A 331 -21.05 21.87 -12.28
N ARG A 332 -21.48 21.60 -11.06
CA ARG A 332 -22.37 20.48 -10.75
C ARG A 332 -23.65 20.52 -11.59
N GLN A 333 -24.27 21.68 -11.69
CA GLN A 333 -25.47 21.84 -12.52
C GLN A 333 -25.21 21.67 -14.02
N ARG A 334 -24.06 22.15 -14.53
CA ARG A 334 -23.64 21.93 -15.92
C ARG A 334 -23.45 20.45 -16.23
N ILE A 335 -22.82 19.69 -15.32
CA ILE A 335 -22.62 18.26 -15.47
C ILE A 335 -23.97 17.53 -15.47
N LEU A 336 -24.86 17.88 -14.55
CA LEU A 336 -26.19 17.29 -14.48
C LEU A 336 -26.99 17.51 -15.79
N ARG A 337 -26.92 18.71 -16.36
CA ARG A 337 -27.56 19.01 -17.66
C ARG A 337 -26.95 18.25 -18.83
N ASN A 338 -25.63 18.01 -18.82
CA ASN A 338 -24.91 17.38 -19.92
C ASN A 338 -24.99 15.84 -19.89
N TYR A 339 -24.98 15.24 -18.70
CA TYR A 339 -24.92 13.79 -18.52
C TYR A 339 -26.23 13.19 -17.99
N GLY A 340 -27.14 14.01 -17.45
CA GLY A 340 -28.36 13.55 -16.80
C GLY A 340 -28.12 12.94 -15.41
N GLU A 341 -29.22 12.67 -14.69
CA GLU A 341 -29.16 12.17 -13.31
C GLU A 341 -28.50 10.79 -13.20
N GLU A 342 -28.78 9.90 -14.16
CA GLU A 342 -28.26 8.52 -14.18
C GLU A 342 -26.72 8.48 -14.26
N LEU A 343 -26.13 9.29 -15.15
CA LEU A 343 -24.69 9.28 -15.41
C LEU A 343 -23.93 10.26 -14.50
N PHE A 344 -24.63 11.21 -13.90
CA PHE A 344 -24.01 12.24 -13.04
C PHE A 344 -23.04 11.67 -12.01
N PRO A 345 -23.32 10.57 -11.26
CA PRO A 345 -22.41 10.02 -10.25
C PRO A 345 -21.07 9.54 -10.81
N TYR A 346 -20.97 9.34 -12.12
CA TYR A 346 -19.74 8.92 -12.80
C TYR A 346 -18.89 10.09 -13.30
N PHE A 347 -19.39 11.33 -13.22
CA PHE A 347 -18.73 12.52 -13.75
C PHE A 347 -18.55 13.65 -12.73
N PHE A 348 -19.09 13.48 -11.52
CA PHE A 348 -18.91 14.41 -10.43
C PHE A 348 -18.65 13.66 -9.12
N PHE A 349 -17.44 13.77 -8.60
CA PHE A 349 -17.01 13.11 -7.39
C PHE A 349 -16.71 14.12 -6.31
N THR A 350 -17.13 13.84 -5.08
CA THR A 350 -16.76 14.60 -3.89
C THR A 350 -16.30 13.68 -2.80
N GLY A 351 -15.45 14.17 -1.92
CA GLY A 351 -14.97 13.41 -0.79
C GLY A 351 -14.01 14.19 0.08
N THR A 352 -13.37 13.47 0.98
CA THR A 352 -12.41 14.02 1.94
C THR A 352 -11.15 13.17 1.97
N GLU A 353 -9.99 13.83 2.02
CA GLU A 353 -8.71 13.20 2.29
C GLU A 353 -8.17 13.67 3.63
N LYS A 354 -7.67 12.73 4.40
CA LYS A 354 -7.07 12.99 5.71
C LYS A 354 -5.63 12.51 5.72
N ASN A 355 -4.73 13.36 6.16
CA ASN A 355 -3.37 12.95 6.45
C ASN A 355 -3.15 12.94 7.96
N VAL A 356 -2.89 11.76 8.49
CA VAL A 356 -2.47 11.54 9.87
C VAL A 356 -0.97 11.24 9.81
N ALA A 357 -0.15 12.27 9.99
CA ALA A 357 1.32 12.12 9.94
C ALA A 357 1.83 11.22 11.07
N TYR A 358 1.16 11.25 12.21
CA TYR A 358 1.51 10.52 13.43
C TYR A 358 0.24 10.05 14.14
N ASP A 359 0.22 8.78 14.56
CA ASP A 359 -0.88 8.18 15.32
C ASP A 359 -0.51 8.15 16.81
N GLU A 360 -1.10 9.00 17.62
CA GLU A 360 -0.86 9.09 19.07
C GLU A 360 -1.24 7.80 19.82
N GLN A 361 -2.02 6.90 19.23
CA GLN A 361 -2.36 5.63 19.85
C GLN A 361 -1.23 4.57 19.71
N LYS A 362 -0.32 4.77 18.74
CA LYS A 362 0.82 3.89 18.47
C LYS A 362 2.13 4.68 18.60
N GLU A 363 2.43 5.20 19.76
CA GLU A 363 3.59 6.08 19.97
C GLU A 363 4.93 5.45 19.67
N ILE A 364 5.86 6.24 19.11
CA ILE A 364 7.27 5.86 19.00
C ILE A 364 7.91 6.09 20.35
N LYS A 365 8.48 5.04 20.92
CA LYS A 365 9.12 5.03 22.24
C LYS A 365 10.59 5.36 22.09
N ILE A 366 11.08 6.30 22.90
CA ILE A 366 12.48 6.74 22.94
C ILE A 366 13.12 6.27 24.24
N LEU A 367 14.27 5.64 24.13
CA LEU A 367 15.12 5.27 25.27
C LEU A 367 16.11 6.40 25.54
N ASN A 368 15.93 7.12 26.66
CA ASN A 368 16.80 8.22 27.03
C ASN A 368 18.15 7.71 27.65
N LYS A 369 19.08 8.63 27.89
CA LYS A 369 20.41 8.29 28.50
C LYS A 369 20.34 7.78 29.95
N ALA A 370 19.22 8.08 30.64
CA ALA A 370 18.98 7.57 32.00
C ALA A 370 18.44 6.13 31.99
N GLY A 371 18.12 5.57 30.82
CA GLY A 371 17.51 4.25 30.65
C GLY A 371 16.00 4.25 30.79
N GLU A 372 15.33 5.40 30.76
CA GLU A 372 13.88 5.54 30.84
C GLU A 372 13.27 5.56 29.47
N ILE A 373 12.05 5.03 29.35
CA ILE A 373 11.24 5.04 28.12
C ILE A 373 10.32 6.25 28.18
N ILE A 374 10.42 7.13 27.18
CA ILE A 374 9.54 8.29 27.01
C ILE A 374 8.88 8.24 25.63
N SER A 375 7.70 8.84 25.51
CA SER A 375 7.05 9.00 24.21
C SER A 375 7.70 10.12 23.41
N ILE A 376 7.81 9.94 22.07
CA ILE A 376 8.38 11.00 21.23
C ILE A 376 7.55 12.29 21.28
N SER A 377 6.25 12.20 21.54
CA SER A 377 5.34 13.34 21.72
C SER A 377 5.63 14.16 22.98
N GLU A 378 6.34 13.60 23.97
CA GLU A 378 6.75 14.28 25.20
C GLU A 378 8.03 15.11 25.04
N ILE A 379 8.70 15.01 23.90
CA ILE A 379 9.94 15.73 23.62
C ILE A 379 9.61 17.15 23.16
N GLU A 380 9.80 18.15 24.05
CA GLU A 380 9.44 19.54 23.80
C GLU A 380 10.16 20.19 22.60
N GLU A 381 11.36 19.71 22.27
CA GLU A 381 12.17 20.23 21.16
C GLU A 381 11.61 19.86 19.76
N LEU A 382 10.70 18.88 19.70
CA LEU A 382 10.13 18.40 18.45
C LEU A 382 8.71 18.96 18.23
N ASP A 383 8.47 19.62 17.12
CA ASP A 383 7.09 20.03 16.73
C ASP A 383 6.36 18.90 16.00
N ILE A 384 6.22 17.74 16.68
CA ILE A 384 5.56 16.53 16.17
C ILE A 384 4.05 16.56 16.47
N LYS A 385 3.46 17.71 16.61
CA LYS A 385 2.01 17.77 16.83
C LYS A 385 1.27 17.14 15.67
N SER A 386 0.51 16.08 15.97
CA SER A 386 -0.36 15.36 15.02
C SER A 386 -1.52 16.27 14.58
N LYS A 387 -1.21 17.25 13.74
CA LYS A 387 -2.26 18.05 13.13
C LYS A 387 -2.88 17.23 12.00
N ILE A 388 -4.01 16.61 12.28
CA ILE A 388 -4.82 15.97 11.23
C ILE A 388 -5.22 17.06 10.23
N ILE A 389 -4.67 16.97 9.02
CA ILE A 389 -5.05 17.88 7.95
C ILE A 389 -6.14 17.20 7.14
N THR A 390 -7.35 17.74 7.19
CA THR A 390 -8.47 17.29 6.35
C THR A 390 -8.63 18.24 5.18
N LYS A 391 -8.71 17.71 3.97
CA LYS A 391 -9.05 18.45 2.75
C LYS A 391 -10.26 17.83 2.10
N PHE A 392 -11.20 18.66 1.72
CA PHE A 392 -12.34 18.26 0.91
C PHE A 392 -11.99 18.41 -0.57
N TYR A 393 -12.54 17.56 -1.43
CA TYR A 393 -12.31 17.69 -2.86
C TYR A 393 -13.60 17.62 -3.68
N SER A 394 -13.53 18.22 -4.87
CA SER A 394 -14.47 18.00 -5.96
C SER A 394 -13.67 17.66 -7.21
N CYS A 395 -14.09 16.61 -7.95
CA CYS A 395 -13.43 16.11 -9.15
C CYS A 395 -14.46 15.99 -10.28
N PHE A 396 -14.15 16.53 -11.47
CA PHE A 396 -15.08 16.67 -12.59
C PHE A 396 -14.35 16.82 -13.93
N PRO A 397 -15.00 16.59 -15.09
CA PRO A 397 -14.42 16.75 -16.42
C PRO A 397 -13.94 18.19 -16.66
N LYS A 398 -12.75 18.35 -17.27
CA LYS A 398 -12.17 19.68 -17.54
C LYS A 398 -12.96 20.54 -18.50
N ASN A 399 -13.68 19.93 -19.44
CA ASN A 399 -14.51 20.64 -20.40
C ASN A 399 -15.77 21.28 -19.78
N MET A 400 -15.98 21.10 -18.49
CA MET A 400 -17.03 21.78 -17.70
C MET A 400 -16.53 23.06 -17.03
N LEU A 401 -15.25 23.39 -17.16
CA LEU A 401 -14.68 24.66 -16.70
C LEU A 401 -15.13 25.86 -17.61
#